data_b6604ca555e38db81d8a17efd7c2f300
#
_entry.id   b6604ca555e38db81d8a17efd7c2f300
#
_cell.length_a   1.000
_cell.length_b   1.000
_cell.length_c   1.000
_cell.angle_alpha   90.00
_cell.angle_beta   90.00
_cell.angle_gamma   90.00
#
_symmetry.space_group_name_H-M   'P 1'
#
loop_
_entity.id
_entity.type
_entity.pdbx_description
1 polymer ?
#
loop_
_entity_poly.entity_id
_entity_poly.type
_entity_poly.pdbx_seq_one_letter_code
_entity_poly.pdbx_strand_id
1 'polypeptide(L)'
;MQNRIIGILGRKGSGKSCALRRVVANVRRLLVFDPLCEHGEICPNRLDSIDRLAAFLRWTRGRSIWRAHFVPHGDLREQFDLFCRWAYHRGSLTLAIEEVPMMVHPNWAPAGFSEVLRLGRHRRVNVVWTAQRAAEVARQVTACTDVWVLFSQTEGRDLDALAERCGAEIAAKVARLGMHDYLIWDVIARAERHCPLEELCFERIEPASKFEVIAGGRGS
;
A
#
# COMPACT_ATOMS: atom_id res chain seq x y z
N MET A 1 15.51 2.23 5.31
CA MET A 1 14.07 2.51 5.07
C MET A 1 13.27 1.28 5.46
N GLN A 2 12.38 1.40 6.43
CA GLN A 2 11.53 0.29 6.83
C GLN A 2 10.37 0.21 5.82
N ASN A 3 10.23 -0.92 5.14
CA ASN A 3 9.06 -1.22 4.31
C ASN A 3 7.81 -1.14 5.20
N ARG A 4 6.74 -0.55 4.68
CA ARG A 4 5.45 -0.46 5.36
C ARG A 4 4.33 -1.00 4.50
N ILE A 5 3.44 -1.73 5.15
CA ILE A 5 2.18 -2.18 4.56
C ILE A 5 1.05 -1.47 5.32
N ILE A 6 0.29 -0.65 4.60
CA ILE A 6 -0.79 0.18 5.14
C ILE A 6 -2.11 -0.34 4.59
N GLY A 7 -3.03 -0.66 5.48
CA GLY A 7 -4.40 -1.05 5.14
C GLY A 7 -5.40 0.07 5.42
N ILE A 8 -6.26 0.38 4.47
CA ILE A 8 -7.33 1.38 4.62
C ILE A 8 -8.68 0.66 4.51
N LEU A 9 -9.39 0.59 5.62
CA LEU A 9 -10.69 -0.08 5.69
C LEU A 9 -11.83 0.91 5.94
N GLY A 10 -12.96 0.69 5.28
CA GLY A 10 -14.15 1.49 5.51
C GLY A 10 -15.27 1.18 4.52
N ARG A 11 -16.50 1.43 4.88
CA ARG A 11 -17.67 1.22 4.04
C ARG A 11 -17.61 2.06 2.76
N LYS A 12 -18.47 1.75 1.80
CA LYS A 12 -18.68 2.60 0.61
C LYS A 12 -19.02 4.03 1.06
N GLY A 13 -18.37 5.02 0.47
CA GLY A 13 -18.59 6.45 0.78
C GLY A 13 -17.90 6.96 2.04
N SER A 14 -17.14 6.14 2.79
CA SER A 14 -16.45 6.56 4.01
C SER A 14 -15.25 7.49 3.80
N GLY A 15 -14.74 7.61 2.56
CA GLY A 15 -13.57 8.44 2.26
C GLY A 15 -12.27 7.64 2.00
N LYS A 16 -12.33 6.31 1.85
CA LYS A 16 -11.14 5.46 1.59
C LYS A 16 -10.28 5.92 0.42
N SER A 17 -10.90 6.19 -0.76
CA SER A 17 -10.14 6.62 -1.95
C SER A 17 -9.49 7.99 -1.73
N CYS A 18 -10.15 8.89 -0.99
CA CYS A 18 -9.55 10.16 -0.56
C CYS A 18 -8.35 9.89 0.39
N ALA A 19 -8.53 9.01 1.38
CA ALA A 19 -7.45 8.63 2.30
C ALA A 19 -6.28 7.98 1.55
N LEU A 20 -6.54 7.09 0.58
CA LEU A 20 -5.49 6.51 -0.26
C LEU A 20 -4.69 7.59 -0.98
N ARG A 21 -5.38 8.54 -1.65
CA ARG A 21 -4.72 9.65 -2.35
C ARG A 21 -3.85 10.49 -1.41
N ARG A 22 -4.33 10.78 -0.19
CA ARG A 22 -3.57 11.51 0.82
C ARG A 22 -2.35 10.72 1.31
N VAL A 23 -2.49 9.44 1.64
CA VAL A 23 -1.38 8.57 2.05
C VAL A 23 -0.28 8.54 1.01
N VAL A 24 -0.63 8.50 -0.29
CA VAL A 24 0.37 8.45 -1.38
C VAL A 24 0.76 9.82 -1.95
N ALA A 25 0.26 10.92 -1.38
CA ALA A 25 0.48 12.27 -1.92
C ALA A 25 1.98 12.60 -2.09
N ASN A 26 2.80 12.27 -1.11
CA ASN A 26 4.23 12.55 -1.08
C ASN A 26 5.10 11.39 -1.63
N VAL A 27 4.50 10.33 -2.16
CA VAL A 27 5.23 9.19 -2.73
C VAL A 27 5.84 9.58 -4.07
N ARG A 28 7.15 9.39 -4.22
CA ARG A 28 7.91 9.77 -5.43
C ARG A 28 7.81 8.72 -6.52
N ARG A 29 7.76 7.43 -6.17
CA ARG A 29 7.70 6.29 -7.09
C ARG A 29 6.43 5.49 -6.77
N LEU A 30 5.36 5.83 -7.48
CA LEU A 30 4.03 5.28 -7.23
C LEU A 30 3.56 4.44 -8.41
N LEU A 31 3.11 3.24 -8.12
CA LEU A 31 2.42 2.36 -9.05
C LEU A 31 1.07 1.96 -8.45
N VAL A 32 -0.02 2.31 -9.13
CA VAL A 32 -1.38 2.02 -8.67
C VAL A 32 -1.99 0.89 -9.49
N PHE A 33 -2.56 -0.11 -8.84
CA PHE A 33 -3.48 -1.06 -9.47
C PHE A 33 -4.87 -0.47 -9.39
N ASP A 34 -5.43 -0.08 -10.52
CA ASP A 34 -6.61 0.78 -10.64
C ASP A 34 -7.68 0.14 -11.55
N PRO A 35 -8.39 -0.89 -11.07
CA PRO A 35 -9.37 -1.59 -11.88
C PRO A 35 -10.57 -0.72 -12.27
N LEU A 36 -10.83 0.37 -11.53
CA LEU A 36 -11.95 1.28 -11.77
C LEU A 36 -11.55 2.53 -12.56
N CYS A 37 -10.26 2.70 -12.86
CA CYS A 37 -9.71 3.87 -13.58
C CYS A 37 -10.01 5.22 -12.92
N GLU A 38 -9.86 5.29 -11.57
CA GLU A 38 -10.18 6.47 -10.76
C GLU A 38 -8.95 7.30 -10.34
N HIS A 39 -7.72 6.86 -10.66
CA HIS A 39 -6.49 7.47 -10.16
C HIS A 39 -5.67 8.27 -11.20
N GLY A 40 -6.27 8.60 -12.35
CA GLY A 40 -5.61 9.38 -13.40
C GLY A 40 -5.10 10.76 -12.92
N GLU A 41 -5.78 11.40 -11.98
CA GLU A 41 -5.36 12.71 -11.42
C GLU A 41 -4.02 12.65 -10.69
N ILE A 42 -3.77 11.57 -9.93
CA ILE A 42 -2.53 11.42 -9.15
C ILE A 42 -1.45 10.63 -9.88
N CYS A 43 -1.80 9.93 -10.97
CA CYS A 43 -0.94 9.08 -11.77
C CYS A 43 -1.16 9.33 -13.27
N PRO A 44 -0.44 10.28 -13.89
CA PRO A 44 -0.71 10.70 -15.28
C PRO A 44 -0.35 9.62 -16.33
N ASN A 45 0.50 8.65 -15.97
CA ASN A 45 0.89 7.59 -16.90
C ASN A 45 -0.08 6.41 -16.76
N ARG A 46 -1.01 6.29 -17.70
CA ARG A 46 -1.92 5.15 -17.80
C ARG A 46 -1.26 3.99 -18.53
N LEU A 47 -1.32 2.82 -17.91
CA LEU A 47 -0.83 1.56 -18.46
C LEU A 47 -2.01 0.59 -18.54
N ASP A 48 -2.24 -0.01 -19.69
CA ASP A 48 -3.41 -0.84 -19.98
C ASP A 48 -3.04 -2.26 -20.46
N SER A 49 -1.76 -2.60 -20.41
CA SER A 49 -1.28 -3.95 -20.69
C SER A 49 0.00 -4.27 -19.91
N ILE A 50 0.25 -5.55 -19.68
CA ILE A 50 1.47 -6.02 -18.99
C ILE A 50 2.73 -5.62 -19.78
N ASP A 51 2.69 -5.61 -21.11
CA ASP A 51 3.83 -5.19 -21.93
C ASP A 51 4.15 -3.70 -21.73
N ARG A 52 3.12 -2.84 -21.68
CA ARG A 52 3.29 -1.42 -21.35
C ARG A 52 3.80 -1.22 -19.94
N LEU A 53 3.29 -1.98 -18.96
CA LEU A 53 3.80 -1.98 -17.59
C LEU A 53 5.29 -2.34 -17.57
N ALA A 54 5.67 -3.45 -18.21
CA ALA A 54 7.05 -3.90 -18.28
C ALA A 54 7.97 -2.87 -18.94
N ALA A 55 7.54 -2.29 -20.06
CA ALA A 55 8.27 -1.24 -20.75
C ALA A 55 8.43 0.02 -19.88
N PHE A 56 7.36 0.47 -19.25
CA PHE A 56 7.37 1.61 -18.33
C PHE A 56 8.32 1.39 -17.16
N LEU A 57 8.24 0.24 -16.47
CA LEU A 57 9.11 -0.07 -15.35
C LEU A 57 10.59 -0.17 -15.75
N ARG A 58 10.91 -0.65 -16.97
CA ARG A 58 12.27 -0.59 -17.51
C ARG A 58 12.72 0.85 -17.74
N TRP A 59 11.85 1.68 -18.35
CA TRP A 59 12.13 3.10 -18.60
C TRP A 59 12.35 3.90 -17.30
N THR A 60 11.70 3.51 -16.17
CA THR A 60 11.88 4.18 -14.88
C THR A 60 13.22 3.88 -14.20
N ARG A 61 14.06 2.98 -14.74
CA ARG A 61 15.40 2.71 -14.19
C ARG A 61 16.23 3.99 -14.16
N GLY A 62 16.81 4.30 -12.99
CA GLY A 62 17.57 5.54 -12.80
C GLY A 62 16.72 6.79 -12.50
N ARG A 63 15.40 6.72 -12.64
CA ARG A 63 14.51 7.86 -12.35
C ARG A 63 14.10 7.88 -10.89
N SER A 64 14.17 9.05 -10.27
CA SER A 64 13.84 9.24 -8.85
C SER A 64 12.35 9.53 -8.62
N ILE A 65 11.65 10.04 -9.63
CA ILE A 65 10.24 10.44 -9.53
C ILE A 65 9.49 9.89 -10.75
N TRP A 66 8.42 9.16 -10.49
CA TRP A 66 7.47 8.70 -11.51
C TRP A 66 6.20 8.18 -10.84
N ARG A 67 5.08 8.32 -11.52
CA ARG A 67 3.77 7.81 -11.08
C ARG A 67 3.03 7.23 -12.27
N ALA A 68 2.45 6.06 -12.06
CA ALA A 68 1.63 5.38 -13.07
C ALA A 68 0.49 4.63 -12.41
N HIS A 69 -0.59 4.47 -13.15
CA HIS A 69 -1.69 3.58 -12.78
C HIS A 69 -1.88 2.52 -13.87
N PHE A 70 -2.11 1.30 -13.42
CA PHE A 70 -2.38 0.15 -14.28
C PHE A 70 -3.86 -0.15 -14.27
N VAL A 71 -4.50 -0.05 -15.43
CA VAL A 71 -5.91 -0.39 -15.65
C VAL A 71 -5.96 -1.77 -16.31
N PRO A 72 -6.31 -2.82 -15.54
CA PRO A 72 -6.29 -4.19 -16.07
C PRO A 72 -7.39 -4.44 -17.10
N HIS A 73 -7.12 -5.33 -18.05
CA HIS A 73 -8.08 -5.83 -19.01
C HIS A 73 -8.05 -7.37 -19.03
N GLY A 74 -9.22 -8.00 -19.07
CA GLY A 74 -9.34 -9.46 -19.05
C GLY A 74 -9.38 -10.05 -17.65
N ASP A 75 -8.67 -11.15 -17.39
CA ASP A 75 -8.66 -11.80 -16.07
C ASP A 75 -7.94 -10.92 -15.03
N LEU A 76 -8.74 -10.39 -14.11
CA LEU A 76 -8.27 -9.45 -13.09
C LEU A 76 -7.22 -10.06 -12.16
N ARG A 77 -7.35 -11.34 -11.83
CA ARG A 77 -6.45 -12.04 -10.90
C ARG A 77 -5.12 -12.35 -11.54
N GLU A 78 -5.14 -12.78 -12.79
CA GLU A 78 -3.91 -13.00 -13.56
C GLU A 78 -3.15 -11.69 -13.77
N GLN A 79 -3.85 -10.63 -14.19
CA GLN A 79 -3.26 -9.31 -14.39
C GLN A 79 -2.67 -8.77 -13.08
N PHE A 80 -3.34 -8.98 -11.95
CA PHE A 80 -2.84 -8.56 -10.64
C PHE A 80 -1.61 -9.35 -10.20
N ASP A 81 -1.57 -10.66 -10.42
CA ASP A 81 -0.39 -11.48 -10.13
C ASP A 81 0.83 -11.00 -10.91
N LEU A 82 0.69 -10.80 -12.22
CA LEU A 82 1.75 -10.29 -13.09
C LEU A 82 2.19 -8.88 -12.70
N PHE A 83 1.23 -7.98 -12.41
CA PHE A 83 1.51 -6.63 -11.92
C PHE A 83 2.37 -6.66 -10.65
N CYS A 84 2.02 -7.48 -9.66
CA CYS A 84 2.77 -7.62 -8.43
C CYS A 84 4.18 -8.16 -8.66
N ARG A 85 4.35 -9.17 -9.53
CA ARG A 85 5.68 -9.70 -9.91
C ARG A 85 6.55 -8.63 -10.55
N TRP A 86 6.03 -7.87 -11.51
CA TRP A 86 6.78 -6.77 -12.13
C TRP A 86 7.17 -5.70 -11.12
N ALA A 87 6.26 -5.32 -10.23
CA ALA A 87 6.54 -4.37 -9.16
C ALA A 87 7.62 -4.87 -8.19
N TYR A 88 7.56 -6.13 -7.77
CA TYR A 88 8.57 -6.75 -6.93
C TYR A 88 9.95 -6.74 -7.58
N HIS A 89 10.05 -7.17 -8.85
CA HIS A 89 11.31 -7.17 -9.59
C HIS A 89 11.87 -5.76 -9.81
N ARG A 90 11.01 -4.77 -10.01
CA ARG A 90 11.43 -3.37 -10.11
C ARG A 90 11.99 -2.86 -8.80
N GLY A 91 11.33 -3.11 -7.70
CA GLY A 91 11.70 -2.66 -6.36
C GLY A 91 11.76 -1.14 -6.17
N SER A 92 12.00 -0.71 -4.96
CA SER A 92 12.13 0.71 -4.56
C SER A 92 10.97 1.57 -5.06
N LEU A 93 9.75 1.19 -4.70
CA LEU A 93 8.50 1.86 -5.07
C LEU A 93 7.42 1.65 -4.01
N THR A 94 6.34 2.40 -4.10
CA THR A 94 5.10 2.16 -3.36
C THR A 94 4.03 1.63 -4.31
N LEU A 95 3.43 0.50 -3.96
CA LEU A 95 2.24 -0.03 -4.59
C LEU A 95 1.01 0.52 -3.88
N ALA A 96 0.07 1.07 -4.63
CA ALA A 96 -1.28 1.33 -4.16
C ALA A 96 -2.24 0.38 -4.86
N ILE A 97 -3.09 -0.30 -4.09
CA ILE A 97 -4.00 -1.33 -4.60
C ILE A 97 -5.39 -0.99 -4.12
N GLU A 98 -6.27 -0.63 -5.05
CA GLU A 98 -7.64 -0.34 -4.72
C GLU A 98 -8.48 -1.61 -4.70
N GLU A 99 -9.33 -1.74 -3.69
CA GLU A 99 -10.29 -2.81 -3.48
C GLU A 99 -9.68 -4.23 -3.60
N VAL A 100 -8.70 -4.50 -2.74
CA VAL A 100 -7.98 -5.79 -2.68
C VAL A 100 -8.91 -7.03 -2.74
N PRO A 101 -10.12 -7.05 -2.12
CA PRO A 101 -11.02 -8.20 -2.21
C PRO A 101 -11.43 -8.58 -3.65
N MET A 102 -11.29 -7.70 -4.63
CA MET A 102 -11.54 -8.05 -6.03
C MET A 102 -10.53 -9.09 -6.57
N MET A 103 -9.29 -9.10 -6.03
CA MET A 103 -8.18 -9.93 -6.51
C MET A 103 -7.82 -11.06 -5.56
N VAL A 104 -8.23 -10.99 -4.30
CA VAL A 104 -7.93 -12.00 -3.28
C VAL A 104 -9.20 -12.65 -2.75
N HIS A 105 -9.05 -13.77 -2.07
CA HIS A 105 -10.13 -14.43 -1.32
C HIS A 105 -9.67 -14.58 0.14
N PRO A 106 -10.52 -14.65 1.17
CA PRO A 106 -10.12 -14.77 2.57
C PRO A 106 -9.03 -15.80 2.87
N ASN A 107 -9.00 -16.89 2.12
CA ASN A 107 -8.04 -17.99 2.29
C ASN A 107 -6.96 -18.06 1.20
N TRP A 108 -6.95 -17.12 0.25
CA TRP A 108 -6.04 -17.18 -0.90
C TRP A 108 -5.66 -15.78 -1.41
N ALA A 109 -4.40 -15.65 -1.80
CA ALA A 109 -3.88 -14.48 -2.50
C ALA A 109 -2.97 -14.94 -3.65
N PRO A 110 -2.91 -14.21 -4.79
CA PRO A 110 -1.99 -14.51 -5.88
C PRO A 110 -0.54 -14.60 -5.42
N ALA A 111 0.25 -15.46 -6.08
CA ALA A 111 1.62 -15.74 -5.67
C ALA A 111 2.51 -14.49 -5.72
N GLY A 112 2.38 -13.66 -6.77
CA GLY A 112 3.13 -12.40 -6.89
C GLY A 112 2.79 -11.40 -5.80
N PHE A 113 1.51 -11.31 -5.39
CA PHE A 113 1.13 -10.46 -4.26
C PHE A 113 1.65 -11.01 -2.92
N SER A 114 1.56 -12.34 -2.74
CA SER A 114 2.14 -13.02 -1.57
C SER A 114 3.65 -12.77 -1.46
N GLU A 115 4.37 -12.75 -2.57
CA GLU A 115 5.80 -12.43 -2.63
C GLU A 115 6.06 -10.98 -2.22
N VAL A 116 5.28 -10.03 -2.74
CA VAL A 116 5.37 -8.61 -2.34
C VAL A 116 5.15 -8.44 -0.84
N LEU A 117 4.11 -9.06 -0.27
CA LEU A 117 3.80 -8.95 1.15
C LEU A 117 4.91 -9.49 2.05
N ARG A 118 5.46 -10.66 1.72
CA ARG A 118 6.46 -11.35 2.55
C ARG A 118 7.88 -10.83 2.35
N LEU A 119 8.26 -10.56 1.11
CA LEU A 119 9.63 -10.29 0.70
C LEU A 119 9.84 -8.85 0.21
N GLY A 120 8.78 -8.05 0.07
CA GLY A 120 8.86 -6.68 -0.45
C GLY A 120 9.84 -5.78 0.30
N ARG A 121 10.06 -6.04 1.60
CA ARG A 121 11.07 -5.33 2.41
C ARG A 121 12.49 -5.42 1.81
N HIS A 122 12.87 -6.57 1.26
CA HIS A 122 14.18 -6.77 0.64
C HIS A 122 14.33 -6.02 -0.68
N ARG A 123 13.20 -5.65 -1.29
CA ARG A 123 13.11 -4.90 -2.55
C ARG A 123 12.70 -3.44 -2.33
N ARG A 124 12.50 -3.01 -1.08
CA ARG A 124 12.01 -1.66 -0.71
C ARG A 124 10.67 -1.34 -1.39
N VAL A 125 9.75 -2.29 -1.36
CA VAL A 125 8.40 -2.13 -1.89
C VAL A 125 7.46 -1.86 -0.72
N ASN A 126 6.89 -0.66 -0.61
CA ASN A 126 5.78 -0.36 0.29
C ASN A 126 4.46 -0.77 -0.36
N VAL A 127 3.46 -1.05 0.45
CA VAL A 127 2.11 -1.37 -0.03
C VAL A 127 1.10 -0.50 0.70
N VAL A 128 0.17 0.09 -0.04
CA VAL A 128 -1.04 0.72 0.48
C VAL A 128 -2.21 0.03 -0.20
N TRP A 129 -3.13 -0.53 0.58
CA TRP A 129 -4.26 -1.23 0.03
C TRP A 129 -5.58 -0.76 0.66
N THR A 130 -6.67 -0.86 -0.09
CA THR A 130 -8.01 -0.55 0.40
C THR A 130 -8.93 -1.76 0.36
N ALA A 131 -9.92 -1.78 1.25
CA ALA A 131 -11.05 -2.70 1.19
C ALA A 131 -12.27 -2.11 1.88
N GLN A 132 -13.46 -2.56 1.48
CA GLN A 132 -14.70 -2.15 2.11
C GLN A 132 -14.98 -2.96 3.38
N ARG A 133 -14.63 -4.24 3.37
CA ARG A 133 -14.94 -5.19 4.44
C ARG A 133 -13.68 -5.90 4.93
N ALA A 134 -13.45 -5.87 6.23
CA ALA A 134 -12.31 -6.54 6.85
C ALA A 134 -12.36 -8.06 6.68
N ALA A 135 -13.57 -8.64 6.76
CA ALA A 135 -13.79 -10.09 6.65
C ALA A 135 -13.53 -10.66 5.24
N GLU A 136 -13.52 -9.83 4.20
CA GLU A 136 -13.28 -10.25 2.81
C GLU A 136 -11.80 -10.23 2.43
N VAL A 137 -10.94 -9.64 3.26
CA VAL A 137 -9.50 -9.54 3.00
C VAL A 137 -8.81 -10.83 3.44
N ALA A 138 -7.94 -11.34 2.57
CA ALA A 138 -7.13 -12.53 2.88
C ALA A 138 -6.35 -12.37 4.19
N ARG A 139 -6.33 -13.40 5.04
CA ARG A 139 -5.60 -13.39 6.32
C ARG A 139 -4.13 -13.04 6.16
N GLN A 140 -3.50 -13.46 5.07
CA GLN A 140 -2.13 -13.13 4.75
C GLN A 140 -1.92 -11.61 4.58
N VAL A 141 -2.86 -10.91 3.93
CA VAL A 141 -2.78 -9.45 3.74
C VAL A 141 -2.89 -8.74 5.08
N THR A 142 -3.92 -9.10 5.86
CA THR A 142 -4.15 -8.48 7.17
C THR A 142 -3.01 -8.76 8.16
N ALA A 143 -2.44 -9.96 8.13
CA ALA A 143 -1.33 -10.34 9.01
C ALA A 143 -0.01 -9.61 8.69
N CYS A 144 0.18 -9.18 7.45
CA CYS A 144 1.34 -8.41 7.01
C CYS A 144 1.16 -6.89 7.15
N THR A 145 -0.02 -6.42 7.57
CA THR A 145 -0.32 -4.99 7.64
C THR A 145 0.25 -4.37 8.92
N ASP A 146 1.10 -3.37 8.75
CA ASP A 146 1.80 -2.68 9.84
C ASP A 146 0.97 -1.52 10.42
N VAL A 147 0.24 -0.82 9.55
CA VAL A 147 -0.56 0.36 9.93
C VAL A 147 -1.95 0.26 9.31
N TRP A 148 -2.94 0.54 10.11
CA TRP A 148 -4.33 0.55 9.70
C TRP A 148 -4.90 1.97 9.74
N VAL A 149 -5.59 2.37 8.68
CA VAL A 149 -6.47 3.54 8.66
C VAL A 149 -7.90 3.00 8.62
N LEU A 150 -8.59 3.12 9.73
CA LEU A 150 -9.88 2.47 9.98
C LEU A 150 -10.99 3.52 10.00
N PHE A 151 -11.85 3.49 9.00
CA PHE A 151 -13.13 4.18 9.00
C PHE A 151 -14.21 3.32 9.66
N SER A 152 -15.37 3.89 9.92
CA SER A 152 -16.50 3.20 10.52
C SER A 152 -16.82 1.85 9.88
N GLN A 153 -16.97 0.82 10.71
CA GLN A 153 -17.45 -0.52 10.38
C GLN A 153 -18.59 -0.86 11.33
N THR A 154 -19.67 -1.46 10.83
CA THR A 154 -20.85 -1.78 11.63
C THR A 154 -21.27 -3.24 11.55
N GLU A 155 -20.76 -4.00 10.59
CA GLU A 155 -21.05 -5.41 10.41
C GLU A 155 -20.30 -6.25 11.44
N GLY A 156 -20.99 -7.17 12.15
CA GLY A 156 -20.38 -7.98 13.21
C GLY A 156 -19.16 -8.75 12.74
N ARG A 157 -19.21 -9.41 11.58
CA ARG A 157 -18.07 -10.15 11.02
C ARG A 157 -16.84 -9.28 10.73
N ASP A 158 -17.06 -8.03 10.32
CA ASP A 158 -15.96 -7.09 10.08
C ASP A 158 -15.35 -6.61 11.38
N LEU A 159 -16.17 -6.38 12.40
CA LEU A 159 -15.72 -6.03 13.75
C LEU A 159 -14.97 -7.19 14.42
N ASP A 160 -15.42 -8.42 14.25
CA ASP A 160 -14.72 -9.62 14.73
C ASP A 160 -13.35 -9.76 14.05
N ALA A 161 -13.28 -9.58 12.73
CA ALA A 161 -12.03 -9.61 12.00
C ALA A 161 -11.05 -8.49 12.44
N LEU A 162 -11.56 -7.30 12.74
CA LEU A 162 -10.77 -6.20 13.29
C LEU A 162 -10.31 -6.49 14.72
N ALA A 163 -11.17 -7.08 15.57
CA ALA A 163 -10.83 -7.45 16.93
C ALA A 163 -9.69 -8.48 16.98
N GLU A 164 -9.69 -9.45 16.04
CA GLU A 164 -8.60 -10.43 15.90
C GLU A 164 -7.24 -9.76 15.55
N ARG A 165 -7.25 -8.63 14.83
CA ARG A 165 -6.03 -7.98 14.29
C ARG A 165 -5.55 -6.82 15.15
N CYS A 166 -6.47 -5.99 15.60
CA CYS A 166 -6.18 -4.73 16.26
C CYS A 166 -6.56 -4.74 17.74
N GLY A 167 -7.30 -5.77 18.20
CA GLY A 167 -7.82 -5.86 19.55
C GLY A 167 -9.27 -5.37 19.65
N ALA A 168 -10.00 -5.92 20.65
CA ALA A 168 -11.43 -5.63 20.84
C ALA A 168 -11.70 -4.15 21.12
N GLU A 169 -10.80 -3.46 21.82
CA GLU A 169 -10.93 -2.03 22.11
C GLU A 169 -10.96 -1.19 20.83
N ILE A 170 -10.05 -1.48 19.89
CA ILE A 170 -9.99 -0.76 18.61
C ILE A 170 -11.23 -1.05 17.77
N ALA A 171 -11.68 -2.31 17.71
CA ALA A 171 -12.91 -2.66 17.01
C ALA A 171 -14.13 -1.91 17.58
N ALA A 172 -14.24 -1.81 18.90
CA ALA A 172 -15.29 -1.05 19.57
C ALA A 172 -15.24 0.47 19.29
N LYS A 173 -14.03 1.05 19.17
CA LYS A 173 -13.86 2.46 18.74
C LYS A 173 -14.31 2.63 17.29
N VAL A 174 -13.89 1.75 16.39
CA VAL A 174 -14.24 1.78 14.97
C VAL A 174 -15.77 1.71 14.75
N ALA A 175 -16.47 0.89 15.56
CA ALA A 175 -17.93 0.78 15.50
C ALA A 175 -18.67 2.11 15.83
N ARG A 176 -18.02 3.02 16.55
CA ARG A 176 -18.59 4.32 16.98
C ARG A 176 -18.16 5.50 16.12
N LEU A 177 -17.26 5.31 15.15
CA LEU A 177 -16.81 6.38 14.27
C LEU A 177 -17.96 6.91 13.41
N GLY A 178 -17.98 8.22 13.21
CA GLY A 178 -18.84 8.89 12.24
C GLY A 178 -18.46 8.50 10.79
N MET A 179 -19.25 8.95 9.83
CA MET A 179 -19.14 8.52 8.42
C MET A 179 -17.77 8.78 7.79
N HIS A 180 -17.14 9.90 8.09
CA HIS A 180 -15.84 10.31 7.54
C HIS A 180 -14.72 10.32 8.58
N ASP A 181 -15.05 9.95 9.82
CA ASP A 181 -14.05 9.84 10.87
C ASP A 181 -13.22 8.56 10.68
N TYR A 182 -11.96 8.64 11.05
CA TYR A 182 -11.06 7.51 11.01
C TYR A 182 -10.13 7.53 12.21
N LEU A 183 -9.60 6.38 12.56
CA LEU A 183 -8.46 6.23 13.46
C LEU A 183 -7.29 5.56 12.74
N ILE A 184 -6.08 5.87 13.17
CA ILE A 184 -4.88 5.23 12.67
C ILE A 184 -4.32 4.34 13.78
N TRP A 185 -4.17 3.05 13.49
CA TRP A 185 -3.62 2.05 14.41
C TRP A 185 -2.29 1.52 13.91
N ASP A 186 -1.23 1.68 14.69
CA ASP A 186 0.08 1.10 14.43
C ASP A 186 0.21 -0.23 15.17
N VAL A 187 0.30 -1.33 14.42
CA VAL A 187 0.36 -2.70 14.97
C VAL A 187 1.68 -2.93 15.72
N ILE A 188 2.79 -2.35 15.21
CA ILE A 188 4.13 -2.54 15.80
C ILE A 188 4.22 -1.76 17.11
N ALA A 189 3.80 -0.51 17.11
CA ALA A 189 3.79 0.33 18.30
C ALA A 189 2.68 -0.04 19.29
N ARG A 190 1.67 -0.79 18.85
CA ARG A 190 0.43 -1.11 19.58
C ARG A 190 -0.24 0.15 20.13
N ALA A 191 -0.32 1.17 19.30
CA ALA A 191 -0.83 2.48 19.69
C ALA A 191 -1.59 3.18 18.54
N GLU A 192 -2.53 4.03 18.93
CA GLU A 192 -3.15 4.96 17.99
C GLU A 192 -2.13 6.04 17.59
N ARG A 193 -2.14 6.40 16.30
CA ARG A 193 -1.34 7.51 15.79
C ARG A 193 -2.23 8.72 15.54
N HIS A 194 -1.71 9.89 15.89
CA HIS A 194 -2.34 11.17 15.61
C HIS A 194 -1.41 11.97 14.69
N CYS A 195 -1.42 11.64 13.40
CA CYS A 195 -0.61 12.31 12.40
C CYS A 195 -1.41 12.47 11.09
N PRO A 196 -1.04 13.42 10.23
CA PRO A 196 -1.60 13.53 8.89
C PRO A 196 -1.38 12.24 8.08
N LEU A 197 -2.35 11.87 7.23
CA LEU A 197 -2.26 10.67 6.40
C LEU A 197 -1.06 10.71 5.46
N GLU A 198 -0.67 11.89 5.02
CA GLU A 198 0.46 12.14 4.13
C GLU A 198 1.81 11.76 4.74
N GLU A 199 1.87 11.62 6.06
CA GLU A 199 3.08 11.21 6.78
C GLU A 199 3.22 9.69 6.93
N LEU A 200 2.16 8.91 6.66
CA LEU A 200 2.20 7.46 6.83
C LEU A 200 3.14 6.78 5.85
N CYS A 201 3.23 7.31 4.62
CA CYS A 201 4.04 6.76 3.53
C CYS A 201 5.23 7.67 3.17
N PHE A 202 5.60 8.60 4.07
CA PHE A 202 6.65 9.56 3.80
C PHE A 202 8.01 8.86 3.65
N GLU A 203 8.59 8.93 2.47
CA GLU A 203 10.00 8.61 2.26
C GLU A 203 10.82 9.77 2.84
N ARG A 204 11.25 9.68 4.12
CA ARG A 204 12.28 10.59 4.61
C ARG A 204 13.49 10.42 3.70
N ILE A 205 13.79 11.45 2.93
CA ILE A 205 15.07 11.58 2.26
C ILE A 205 16.05 11.88 3.39
N GLU A 206 16.78 10.86 3.87
CA GLU A 206 18.00 11.17 4.59
C GLU A 206 18.87 12.00 3.62
N PRO A 207 19.34 13.20 4.04
CA PRO A 207 20.32 13.89 3.24
C PRO A 207 21.44 12.89 2.96
N ALA A 208 21.84 12.78 1.71
CA ALA A 208 22.94 11.89 1.30
C ALA A 208 24.06 12.10 2.32
N SER A 209 24.41 11.05 3.07
CA SER A 209 25.55 11.08 3.96
C SER A 209 26.71 11.56 3.10
N LYS A 210 27.32 12.69 3.47
CA LYS A 210 28.54 13.15 2.83
C LYS A 210 29.51 11.98 2.90
N PHE A 211 29.84 11.40 1.75
CA PHE A 211 31.00 10.53 1.65
C PHE A 211 32.19 11.40 2.03
N GLU A 212 32.66 11.30 3.25
CA GLU A 212 34.00 11.76 3.59
C GLU A 212 34.96 10.87 2.81
N VAL A 213 35.53 11.46 1.77
CA VAL A 213 36.71 10.89 1.11
C VAL A 213 37.79 10.87 2.17
N ILE A 214 38.03 9.70 2.76
CA ILE A 214 39.25 9.48 3.57
C ILE A 214 40.40 9.62 2.59
N ALA A 215 41.01 10.81 2.59
CA ALA A 215 42.24 11.06 1.87
C ALA A 215 43.30 10.09 2.43
N GLY A 216 43.68 9.11 1.60
CA GLY A 216 44.75 8.18 1.94
C GLY A 216 46.01 8.93 2.18
N GLY A 217 46.43 8.99 3.46
CA GLY A 217 47.76 9.47 3.84
C GLY A 217 48.82 8.62 3.17
N ARG A 218 49.60 9.23 2.28
CA ARG A 218 50.87 8.68 1.86
C ARG A 218 51.80 8.86 3.04
N GLY A 219 52.10 7.79 3.74
CA GLY A 219 53.23 7.71 4.65
C GLY A 219 54.52 7.61 3.85
N SER A 220 55.38 8.48 4.13
CA SER A 220 56.81 8.48 3.75
C SER A 220 57.55 7.26 4.24
#